data_903d93e290e8d717a045a0b622f7d7f1
#
_entry.id   903d93e290e8d717a045a0b622f7d7f1
#
_cell.length_a   1.000
_cell.length_b   1.000
_cell.length_c   1.000
_cell.angle_alpha   90.00
_cell.angle_beta   90.00
_cell.angle_gamma   90.00
#
_symmetry.space_group_name_H-M   'P 1'
#
loop_
_entity.id
_entity.type
_entity.pdbx_description
1 polymer ?
#
loop_
_entity_poly.entity_id
_entity_poly.type
_entity_poly.pdbx_seq_one_letter_code
_entity_poly.pdbx_strand_id
1 'polypeptide(L)'
;LLMSITNALLVWQLSTLLFVVLLLFLILKNSVWDNWLLLALACVVILLLAQNNTVDFSEQLFVFRQNYGVGLFFSALFLSYGWYFTGKYPKRLGFTLIASLSTFVIVASLYLITPDHALMSAYPLWCVVLLAVSALQFKLSANNNHPLQVFCYWLGANANISLALTMLLEGSSLTLALTVQVLLISFYVNKHSITMPSWPLKALVAGLLARLSVAPWLVDYNDTNLFGVHWSLIVYPVSACLFYWAARFWHQQPLRVWLEGATLHCIALF
;
A
#
# COMPACT_ATOMS: atom_id res chain seq x y z
N LEU A 1 22.24 -25.71 16.22
CA LEU A 1 21.21 -24.68 16.46
C LEU A 1 20.71 -24.11 15.14
N LEU A 2 21.58 -23.61 14.25
CA LEU A 2 21.19 -23.05 12.93
C LEU A 2 20.37 -24.05 12.09
N MET A 3 20.78 -25.31 12.01
CA MET A 3 20.03 -26.36 11.27
C MET A 3 18.64 -26.64 11.88
N SER A 4 18.48 -26.52 13.18
CA SER A 4 17.16 -26.75 13.81
C SER A 4 16.19 -25.59 13.55
N ILE A 5 16.68 -24.36 13.54
CA ILE A 5 15.88 -23.15 13.24
C ILE A 5 15.48 -23.13 11.76
N THR A 6 16.40 -23.41 10.84
CA THR A 6 16.09 -23.48 9.41
C THR A 6 15.06 -24.54 9.07
N ASN A 7 15.13 -25.71 9.72
CA ASN A 7 14.16 -26.79 9.54
C ASN A 7 12.76 -26.39 10.08
N ALA A 8 12.70 -25.73 11.23
CA ALA A 8 11.43 -25.25 11.78
C ALA A 8 10.79 -24.18 10.88
N LEU A 9 11.57 -23.19 10.41
CA LEU A 9 11.11 -22.16 9.49
C LEU A 9 10.58 -22.77 8.18
N LEU A 10 11.29 -23.74 7.61
CA LEU A 10 10.87 -24.41 6.38
C LEU A 10 9.55 -25.17 6.55
N VAL A 11 9.37 -25.84 7.69
CA VAL A 11 8.11 -26.54 8.02
C VAL A 11 6.95 -25.54 8.12
N TRP A 12 7.16 -24.41 8.76
CA TRP A 12 6.13 -23.35 8.88
C TRP A 12 5.76 -22.76 7.52
N GLN A 13 6.74 -22.49 6.66
CA GLN A 13 6.51 -21.99 5.30
C GLN A 13 5.76 -22.99 4.44
N LEU A 14 6.15 -24.27 4.47
CA LEU A 14 5.47 -25.34 3.73
C LEU A 14 4.05 -25.57 4.22
N SER A 15 3.82 -25.58 5.53
CA SER A 15 2.46 -25.76 6.09
C SER A 15 1.55 -24.58 5.72
N THR A 16 2.07 -23.34 5.78
CA THR A 16 1.31 -22.17 5.34
C THR A 16 1.03 -22.22 3.84
N LEU A 17 1.99 -22.61 3.03
CA LEU A 17 1.80 -22.78 1.59
C LEU A 17 0.71 -23.82 1.30
N LEU A 18 0.77 -24.98 1.92
CA LEU A 18 -0.24 -26.04 1.78
C LEU A 18 -1.62 -25.54 2.18
N PHE A 19 -1.72 -24.84 3.31
CA PHE A 19 -2.98 -24.28 3.79
C PHE A 19 -3.56 -23.24 2.82
N VAL A 20 -2.71 -22.32 2.34
CA VAL A 20 -3.12 -21.30 1.36
C VAL A 20 -3.57 -21.94 0.06
N VAL A 21 -2.83 -22.90 -0.48
CA VAL A 21 -3.20 -23.62 -1.71
C VAL A 21 -4.53 -24.36 -1.54
N LEU A 22 -4.73 -25.05 -0.39
CA LEU A 22 -5.99 -25.70 -0.07
C LEU A 22 -7.16 -24.73 -0.02
N LEU A 23 -6.98 -23.57 0.66
CA LEU A 23 -8.01 -22.53 0.71
C LEU A 23 -8.32 -22.00 -0.69
N LEU A 24 -7.30 -21.70 -1.49
CA LEU A 24 -7.51 -21.21 -2.86
C LEU A 24 -8.27 -22.24 -3.71
N PHE A 25 -8.00 -23.53 -3.53
CA PHE A 25 -8.74 -24.61 -4.21
C PHE A 25 -10.21 -24.69 -3.75
N LEU A 26 -10.48 -24.60 -2.45
CA LEU A 26 -11.84 -24.62 -1.91
C LEU A 26 -12.66 -23.42 -2.39
N ILE A 27 -12.05 -22.24 -2.44
CA ILE A 27 -12.68 -21.02 -2.94
C ILE A 27 -13.09 -21.15 -4.41
N LEU A 28 -12.30 -21.85 -5.23
CA LEU A 28 -12.67 -22.11 -6.63
C LEU A 28 -13.95 -22.94 -6.75
N LYS A 29 -14.13 -23.93 -5.87
CA LYS A 29 -15.29 -24.80 -5.90
C LYS A 29 -16.60 -24.11 -5.50
N ASN A 30 -16.56 -23.17 -4.57
CA ASN A 30 -17.78 -22.56 -4.04
C ASN A 30 -17.60 -21.08 -3.71
N SER A 31 -18.52 -20.24 -4.22
CA SER A 31 -18.51 -18.79 -3.99
C SER A 31 -18.78 -18.36 -2.55
N VAL A 32 -19.35 -19.22 -1.73
CA VAL A 32 -19.55 -18.97 -0.29
C VAL A 32 -18.22 -18.71 0.44
N TRP A 33 -17.10 -19.25 -0.11
CA TRP A 33 -15.77 -19.14 0.47
C TRP A 33 -14.98 -17.90 0.02
N ASP A 34 -15.58 -16.96 -0.74
CA ASP A 34 -14.87 -15.78 -1.26
C ASP A 34 -14.23 -14.93 -0.17
N ASN A 35 -14.87 -14.81 0.99
CA ASN A 35 -14.33 -14.08 2.13
C ASN A 35 -13.07 -14.73 2.74
N TRP A 36 -12.84 -16.02 2.47
CA TRP A 36 -11.67 -16.75 2.96
C TRP A 36 -10.38 -16.39 2.21
N LEU A 37 -10.50 -15.67 1.08
CA LEU A 37 -9.33 -15.07 0.42
C LEU A 37 -8.58 -14.10 1.34
N LEU A 38 -9.32 -13.30 2.12
CA LEU A 38 -8.72 -12.42 3.11
C LEU A 38 -8.07 -13.21 4.25
N LEU A 39 -8.64 -14.35 4.64
CA LEU A 39 -8.03 -15.23 5.62
C LEU A 39 -6.71 -15.82 5.09
N ALA A 40 -6.66 -16.26 3.83
CA ALA A 40 -5.43 -16.74 3.22
C ALA A 40 -4.32 -15.68 3.23
N LEU A 41 -4.67 -14.43 2.91
CA LEU A 41 -3.75 -13.30 2.98
C LEU A 41 -3.31 -13.03 4.43
N ALA A 42 -4.24 -13.05 5.39
CA ALA A 42 -3.94 -12.87 6.80
C ALA A 42 -2.98 -13.95 7.35
N CYS A 43 -3.15 -15.21 6.92
CA CYS A 43 -2.22 -16.28 7.31
C CYS A 43 -0.80 -16.04 6.83
N VAL A 44 -0.62 -15.50 5.62
CA VAL A 44 0.72 -15.13 5.11
C VAL A 44 1.31 -13.98 5.93
N VAL A 45 0.52 -12.96 6.24
CA VAL A 45 0.97 -11.85 7.08
C VAL A 45 1.38 -12.34 8.47
N ILE A 46 0.54 -13.18 9.11
CA ILE A 46 0.85 -13.76 10.41
C ILE A 46 2.13 -14.60 10.36
N LEU A 47 2.33 -15.39 9.30
CA LEU A 47 3.57 -16.13 9.10
C LEU A 47 4.79 -15.20 9.10
N LEU A 48 4.75 -14.14 8.30
CA LEU A 48 5.85 -13.17 8.20
C LEU A 48 6.11 -12.47 9.54
N LEU A 49 5.05 -12.08 10.26
CA LEU A 49 5.14 -11.48 11.60
C LEU A 49 5.73 -12.45 12.63
N ALA A 50 5.28 -13.70 12.62
CA ALA A 50 5.74 -14.71 13.57
C ALA A 50 7.22 -15.06 13.35
N GLN A 51 7.68 -15.17 12.12
CA GLN A 51 9.06 -15.46 11.80
C GLN A 51 10.04 -14.39 12.29
N ASN A 52 9.62 -13.13 12.29
CA ASN A 52 10.46 -12.05 12.77
C ASN A 52 10.66 -12.05 14.30
N ASN A 53 9.65 -12.47 15.05
CA ASN A 53 9.69 -12.46 16.51
C ASN A 53 10.46 -13.64 17.14
N THR A 54 10.87 -14.63 16.33
CA THR A 54 11.49 -15.87 16.82
C THR A 54 13.01 -15.91 16.67
N VAL A 55 13.64 -14.85 16.15
CA VAL A 55 15.04 -14.88 15.73
C VAL A 55 15.90 -13.89 16.50
N ASP A 56 17.06 -14.36 16.99
CA ASP A 56 18.08 -13.52 17.62
C ASP A 56 18.71 -12.51 16.63
N PHE A 57 19.14 -11.37 17.12
CA PHE A 57 19.65 -10.25 16.31
C PHE A 57 20.76 -10.64 15.33
N SER A 58 21.60 -11.61 15.67
CA SER A 58 22.71 -12.10 14.82
C SER A 58 22.26 -12.89 13.58
N GLU A 59 21.07 -13.48 13.62
CA GLU A 59 20.51 -14.31 12.54
C GLU A 59 19.46 -13.53 11.71
N GLN A 60 19.07 -12.34 12.16
CA GLN A 60 18.02 -11.55 11.54
C GLN A 60 18.24 -11.30 10.05
N LEU A 61 19.48 -11.01 9.62
CA LEU A 61 19.76 -10.72 8.21
C LEU A 61 19.45 -11.90 7.28
N PHE A 62 19.70 -13.14 7.72
CA PHE A 62 19.39 -14.35 6.93
C PHE A 62 17.86 -14.54 6.84
N VAL A 63 17.16 -14.42 7.95
CA VAL A 63 15.70 -14.56 8.03
C VAL A 63 15.01 -13.46 7.22
N PHE A 64 15.53 -12.24 7.23
CA PHE A 64 15.01 -11.17 6.39
C PHE A 64 15.11 -11.48 4.90
N ARG A 65 16.26 -11.94 4.41
CA ARG A 65 16.42 -12.36 3.00
C ARG A 65 15.42 -13.46 2.62
N GLN A 66 15.19 -14.41 3.51
CA GLN A 66 14.23 -15.48 3.31
C GLN A 66 12.79 -14.95 3.30
N ASN A 67 12.43 -14.06 4.23
CA ASN A 67 11.11 -13.45 4.30
C ASN A 67 10.78 -12.61 3.05
N TYR A 68 11.78 -11.94 2.45
CA TYR A 68 11.59 -11.26 1.17
C TYR A 68 11.24 -12.22 0.04
N GLY A 69 11.95 -13.32 -0.08
CA GLY A 69 11.66 -14.34 -1.06
C GLY A 69 10.26 -14.92 -0.91
N VAL A 70 9.87 -15.22 0.33
CA VAL A 70 8.53 -15.71 0.68
C VAL A 70 7.47 -14.64 0.37
N GLY A 71 7.70 -13.40 0.74
CA GLY A 71 6.79 -12.28 0.45
C GLY A 71 6.59 -12.05 -1.05
N LEU A 72 7.67 -12.07 -1.84
CA LEU A 72 7.59 -11.98 -3.30
C LEU A 72 6.81 -13.14 -3.91
N PHE A 73 7.08 -14.36 -3.44
CA PHE A 73 6.38 -15.56 -3.92
C PHE A 73 4.87 -15.48 -3.66
N PHE A 74 4.45 -15.15 -2.44
CA PHE A 74 3.03 -15.03 -2.13
C PHE A 74 2.37 -13.84 -2.82
N SER A 75 3.09 -12.72 -2.99
CA SER A 75 2.59 -11.58 -3.77
C SER A 75 2.33 -11.97 -5.22
N ALA A 76 3.27 -12.67 -5.85
CA ALA A 76 3.11 -13.18 -7.22
C ALA A 76 1.99 -14.23 -7.32
N LEU A 77 1.88 -15.13 -6.34
CA LEU A 77 0.82 -16.15 -6.27
C LEU A 77 -0.56 -15.51 -6.20
N PHE A 78 -0.79 -14.59 -5.26
CA PHE A 78 -2.08 -13.94 -5.10
C PHE A 78 -2.43 -13.01 -6.26
N LEU A 79 -1.45 -12.29 -6.80
CA LEU A 79 -1.65 -11.41 -7.95
C LEU A 79 -2.05 -12.23 -9.19
N SER A 80 -1.31 -13.29 -9.51
CA SER A 80 -1.59 -14.15 -10.67
C SER A 80 -2.90 -14.92 -10.52
N TYR A 81 -3.14 -15.48 -9.35
CA TYR A 81 -4.39 -16.18 -9.02
C TYR A 81 -5.60 -15.23 -9.12
N GLY A 82 -5.55 -14.09 -8.45
CA GLY A 82 -6.63 -13.11 -8.49
C GLY A 82 -6.86 -12.57 -9.89
N TRP A 83 -5.80 -12.23 -10.64
CA TRP A 83 -5.91 -11.77 -12.02
C TRP A 83 -6.57 -12.81 -12.95
N TYR A 84 -6.08 -14.04 -12.94
CA TYR A 84 -6.61 -15.12 -13.78
C TYR A 84 -8.10 -15.38 -13.52
N PHE A 85 -8.49 -15.46 -12.23
CA PHE A 85 -9.87 -15.79 -11.87
C PHE A 85 -10.82 -14.58 -11.92
N THR A 86 -10.33 -13.35 -11.82
CA THR A 86 -11.14 -12.15 -12.09
C THR A 86 -11.67 -12.17 -13.54
N GLY A 87 -10.84 -12.53 -14.50
CA GLY A 87 -11.27 -12.68 -15.91
C GLY A 87 -12.31 -13.78 -16.10
N LYS A 88 -12.19 -14.90 -15.37
CA LYS A 88 -13.10 -16.06 -15.49
C LYS A 88 -14.41 -15.88 -14.72
N TYR A 89 -14.38 -15.19 -13.59
CA TYR A 89 -15.52 -14.98 -12.68
C TYR A 89 -15.73 -13.49 -12.35
N PRO A 90 -16.18 -12.67 -13.31
CA PRO A 90 -16.22 -11.20 -13.13
C PRO A 90 -17.17 -10.73 -12.03
N LYS A 91 -18.11 -11.55 -11.60
CA LYS A 91 -19.07 -11.23 -10.52
C LYS A 91 -18.46 -11.46 -9.12
N ARG A 92 -17.33 -12.14 -9.00
CA ARG A 92 -16.71 -12.50 -7.72
C ARG A 92 -15.61 -11.49 -7.37
N LEU A 93 -15.97 -10.45 -6.65
CA LEU A 93 -15.06 -9.33 -6.28
C LEU A 93 -13.86 -9.76 -5.43
N GLY A 94 -13.96 -10.87 -4.68
CA GLY A 94 -12.87 -11.38 -3.86
C GLY A 94 -11.58 -11.59 -4.65
N PHE A 95 -11.67 -12.09 -5.89
CA PHE A 95 -10.49 -12.28 -6.75
C PHE A 95 -9.82 -10.95 -7.13
N THR A 96 -10.63 -9.93 -7.41
CA THR A 96 -10.12 -8.59 -7.74
C THR A 96 -9.46 -7.94 -6.52
N LEU A 97 -10.08 -8.09 -5.33
CA LEU A 97 -9.53 -7.56 -4.09
C LEU A 97 -8.18 -8.19 -3.76
N ILE A 98 -8.05 -9.52 -3.87
CA ILE A 98 -6.78 -10.17 -3.58
C ILE A 98 -5.71 -9.78 -4.61
N ALA A 99 -6.05 -9.69 -5.90
CA ALA A 99 -5.13 -9.23 -6.93
C ALA A 99 -4.67 -7.77 -6.74
N SER A 100 -5.54 -6.93 -6.19
CA SER A 100 -5.25 -5.51 -6.03
C SER A 100 -4.47 -5.20 -4.74
N LEU A 101 -4.81 -5.83 -3.62
CA LEU A 101 -4.31 -5.45 -2.30
C LEU A 101 -3.21 -6.36 -1.76
N SER A 102 -3.06 -7.60 -2.27
CA SER A 102 -2.13 -8.57 -1.67
C SER A 102 -0.69 -8.09 -1.63
N THR A 103 -0.19 -7.53 -2.73
CA THR A 103 1.19 -7.02 -2.80
C THR A 103 1.40 -5.89 -1.80
N PHE A 104 0.47 -4.92 -1.74
CA PHE A 104 0.54 -3.84 -0.77
C PHE A 104 0.57 -4.36 0.66
N VAL A 105 -0.34 -5.26 1.03
CA VAL A 105 -0.45 -5.78 2.41
C VAL A 105 0.80 -6.57 2.81
N ILE A 106 1.30 -7.44 1.92
CA ILE A 106 2.49 -8.24 2.19
C ILE A 106 3.73 -7.36 2.33
N VAL A 107 3.94 -6.43 1.39
CA VAL A 107 5.13 -5.56 1.41
C VAL A 107 5.05 -4.56 2.57
N ALA A 108 3.87 -4.01 2.88
CA ALA A 108 3.69 -3.15 4.04
C ALA A 108 3.96 -3.91 5.35
N SER A 109 3.54 -5.17 5.46
CA SER A 109 3.84 -6.00 6.62
C SER A 109 5.34 -6.22 6.77
N LEU A 110 6.04 -6.54 5.69
CA LEU A 110 7.50 -6.67 5.70
C LEU A 110 8.18 -5.34 6.09
N TYR A 111 7.72 -4.23 5.56
CA TYR A 111 8.24 -2.91 5.88
C TYR A 111 8.11 -2.57 7.38
N LEU A 112 6.96 -2.87 7.98
CA LEU A 112 6.71 -2.60 9.40
C LEU A 112 7.53 -3.48 10.35
N ILE A 113 7.95 -4.67 9.89
CA ILE A 113 8.64 -5.64 10.75
C ILE A 113 10.16 -5.51 10.66
N THR A 114 10.66 -4.95 9.56
CA THR A 114 12.09 -4.97 9.27
C THR A 114 12.80 -3.76 9.92
N PRO A 115 13.89 -3.95 10.66
CA PRO A 115 14.69 -2.86 11.19
C PRO A 115 15.34 -2.03 10.06
N ASP A 116 15.43 -0.72 10.26
CA ASP A 116 15.87 0.27 9.27
C ASP A 116 17.19 -0.07 8.56
N HIS A 117 18.15 -0.67 9.27
CA HIS A 117 19.49 -0.97 8.71
C HIS A 117 19.51 -2.12 7.71
N ALA A 118 18.57 -3.08 7.82
CA ALA A 118 18.52 -4.23 6.91
C ALA A 118 17.79 -3.90 5.60
N LEU A 119 16.98 -2.85 5.62
CA LEU A 119 16.11 -2.46 4.53
C LEU A 119 16.74 -1.49 3.53
N MET A 120 17.66 -0.64 3.94
CA MET A 120 18.22 0.42 3.08
C MET A 120 18.75 -0.12 1.74
N SER A 121 19.29 -1.33 1.70
CA SER A 121 19.77 -1.97 0.46
C SER A 121 18.66 -2.58 -0.40
N ALA A 122 17.51 -2.90 0.19
CA ALA A 122 16.40 -3.58 -0.47
C ALA A 122 15.27 -2.65 -0.92
N TYR A 123 15.19 -1.42 -0.36
CA TYR A 123 14.17 -0.45 -0.72
C TYR A 123 14.05 -0.18 -2.23
N PRO A 124 15.13 0.06 -2.98
CA PRO A 124 15.00 0.33 -4.41
C PRO A 124 14.36 -0.82 -5.17
N LEU A 125 14.69 -2.08 -4.80
CA LEU A 125 14.10 -3.28 -5.44
C LEU A 125 12.59 -3.35 -5.15
N TRP A 126 12.18 -3.15 -3.89
CA TRP A 126 10.77 -3.15 -3.51
C TRP A 126 9.99 -2.03 -4.18
N CYS A 127 10.57 -0.84 -4.30
CA CYS A 127 9.96 0.26 -5.02
C CYS A 127 9.73 -0.08 -6.51
N VAL A 128 10.71 -0.71 -7.16
CA VAL A 128 10.55 -1.18 -8.54
C VAL A 128 9.42 -2.21 -8.65
N VAL A 129 9.35 -3.17 -7.73
CA VAL A 129 8.27 -4.17 -7.70
C VAL A 129 6.91 -3.51 -7.49
N LEU A 130 6.78 -2.61 -6.51
CA LEU A 130 5.53 -1.90 -6.23
C LEU A 130 5.08 -1.04 -7.41
N LEU A 131 6.01 -0.33 -8.06
CA LEU A 131 5.70 0.49 -9.23
C LEU A 131 5.32 -0.37 -10.44
N ALA A 132 5.99 -1.50 -10.67
CA ALA A 132 5.65 -2.44 -11.73
C ALA A 132 4.24 -3.04 -11.52
N VAL A 133 3.92 -3.46 -10.28
CA VAL A 133 2.59 -3.96 -9.93
C VAL A 133 1.54 -2.86 -10.07
N SER A 134 1.84 -1.62 -9.68
CA SER A 134 0.94 -0.47 -9.88
C SER A 134 0.64 -0.23 -11.35
N ALA A 135 1.66 -0.24 -12.20
CA ALA A 135 1.50 -0.06 -13.65
C ALA A 135 0.62 -1.18 -14.25
N LEU A 136 0.83 -2.43 -13.83
CA LEU A 136 -0.01 -3.56 -14.22
C LEU A 136 -1.46 -3.36 -13.77
N GLN A 137 -1.68 -2.95 -12.53
CA GLN A 137 -3.03 -2.72 -11.98
C GLN A 137 -3.74 -1.55 -12.68
N PHE A 138 -3.04 -0.46 -13.01
CA PHE A 138 -3.62 0.61 -13.83
C PHE A 138 -4.02 0.11 -15.23
N LYS A 139 -3.20 -0.72 -15.87
CA LYS A 139 -3.54 -1.34 -17.16
C LYS A 139 -4.77 -2.26 -17.04
N LEU A 140 -4.86 -3.06 -15.97
CA LEU A 140 -6.02 -3.91 -15.70
C LEU A 140 -7.27 -3.08 -15.41
N SER A 141 -7.13 -1.98 -14.68
CA SER A 141 -8.23 -1.03 -14.44
C SER A 141 -8.75 -0.43 -15.76
N ALA A 142 -7.87 0.00 -16.65
CA ALA A 142 -8.24 0.60 -17.93
C ALA A 142 -8.93 -0.38 -18.89
N ASN A 143 -8.63 -1.67 -18.79
CA ASN A 143 -9.18 -2.72 -19.64
C ASN A 143 -10.45 -3.38 -19.07
N ASN A 144 -10.94 -2.93 -17.91
CA ASN A 144 -12.06 -3.55 -17.22
C ASN A 144 -13.33 -2.70 -17.34
N ASN A 145 -14.47 -3.33 -17.60
CA ASN A 145 -15.75 -2.64 -17.75
C ASN A 145 -16.60 -2.62 -16.45
N HIS A 146 -16.20 -3.36 -15.44
CA HIS A 146 -16.90 -3.41 -14.17
C HIS A 146 -16.44 -2.31 -13.21
N PRO A 147 -17.28 -1.34 -12.82
CA PRO A 147 -16.84 -0.17 -12.05
C PRO A 147 -16.20 -0.53 -10.71
N LEU A 148 -16.68 -1.58 -10.03
CA LEU A 148 -16.06 -2.03 -8.77
C LEU A 148 -14.69 -2.67 -8.97
N GLN A 149 -14.47 -3.40 -10.06
CA GLN A 149 -13.16 -3.97 -10.37
C GLN A 149 -12.16 -2.88 -10.76
N VAL A 150 -12.61 -1.92 -11.58
CA VAL A 150 -11.84 -0.72 -11.93
C VAL A 150 -11.39 -0.01 -10.65
N PHE A 151 -12.32 0.21 -9.72
CA PHE A 151 -12.04 0.83 -8.44
C PHE A 151 -11.02 0.04 -7.61
N CYS A 152 -11.18 -1.29 -7.48
CA CYS A 152 -10.25 -2.12 -6.70
C CYS A 152 -8.82 -2.09 -7.26
N TYR A 153 -8.64 -2.27 -8.57
CA TYR A 153 -7.32 -2.19 -9.19
C TYR A 153 -6.71 -0.80 -9.07
N TRP A 154 -7.53 0.23 -9.24
CA TRP A 154 -7.08 1.60 -9.08
C TRP A 154 -6.65 1.91 -7.64
N LEU A 155 -7.42 1.44 -6.65
CA LEU A 155 -7.08 1.57 -5.22
C LEU A 155 -5.76 0.86 -4.90
N GLY A 156 -5.60 -0.39 -5.35
CA GLY A 156 -4.38 -1.16 -5.14
C GLY A 156 -3.16 -0.49 -5.77
N ALA A 157 -3.29 0.01 -7.00
CA ALA A 157 -2.22 0.74 -7.69
C ALA A 157 -1.77 1.98 -6.89
N ASN A 158 -2.72 2.78 -6.41
CA ASN A 158 -2.41 3.96 -5.61
C ASN A 158 -1.83 3.60 -4.23
N ALA A 159 -2.30 2.53 -3.59
CA ALA A 159 -1.74 2.04 -2.34
C ALA A 159 -0.28 1.60 -2.50
N ASN A 160 0.04 0.87 -3.57
CA ASN A 160 1.41 0.46 -3.89
C ASN A 160 2.32 1.68 -4.17
N ILE A 161 1.84 2.69 -4.88
CA ILE A 161 2.59 3.95 -5.10
C ILE A 161 2.84 4.66 -3.77
N SER A 162 1.80 4.79 -2.92
CA SER A 162 1.97 5.42 -1.60
C SER A 162 3.03 4.71 -0.78
N LEU A 163 3.05 3.36 -0.78
CA LEU A 163 4.04 2.58 -0.06
C LEU A 163 5.45 2.75 -0.66
N ALA A 164 5.58 2.76 -1.99
CA ALA A 164 6.85 3.03 -2.65
C ALA A 164 7.39 4.42 -2.29
N LEU A 165 6.54 5.44 -2.27
CA LEU A 165 6.92 6.79 -1.83
C LEU A 165 7.35 6.80 -0.36
N THR A 166 6.67 6.05 0.51
CA THR A 166 7.03 5.94 1.93
C THR A 166 8.40 5.28 2.14
N MET A 167 8.78 4.37 1.25
CA MET A 167 10.09 3.71 1.29
C MET A 167 11.23 4.57 0.73
N LEU A 168 10.93 5.48 -0.20
CA LEU A 168 11.94 6.30 -0.90
C LEU A 168 12.14 7.67 -0.28
N LEU A 169 11.12 8.21 0.37
CA LEU A 169 11.08 9.58 0.83
C LEU A 169 10.85 9.63 2.34
N GLU A 170 11.55 10.53 2.98
CA GLU A 170 11.45 10.76 4.43
C GLU A 170 10.97 12.19 4.72
N GLY A 171 10.55 12.42 5.96
CA GLY A 171 10.22 13.73 6.47
C GLY A 171 9.23 14.53 5.60
N SER A 172 9.61 15.73 5.27
CA SER A 172 8.81 16.72 4.54
C SER A 172 8.59 16.36 3.07
N SER A 173 9.56 15.71 2.43
CA SER A 173 9.48 15.29 1.01
C SER A 173 8.40 14.23 0.79
N LEU A 174 8.24 13.29 1.72
CA LEU A 174 7.16 12.31 1.68
C LEU A 174 5.79 12.98 1.77
N THR A 175 5.63 13.96 2.66
CA THR A 175 4.37 14.69 2.81
C THR A 175 3.98 15.41 1.53
N LEU A 176 4.93 16.08 0.87
CA LEU A 176 4.70 16.72 -0.42
C LEU A 176 4.32 15.72 -1.51
N ALA A 177 5.06 14.61 -1.62
CA ALA A 177 4.80 13.57 -2.62
C ALA A 177 3.40 12.96 -2.47
N LEU A 178 2.96 12.66 -1.24
CA LEU A 178 1.62 12.15 -0.97
C LEU A 178 0.54 13.21 -1.24
N THR A 179 0.83 14.49 -1.01
CA THR A 179 -0.11 15.58 -1.33
C THR A 179 -0.24 15.75 -2.86
N VAL A 180 0.86 15.67 -3.59
CA VAL A 180 0.84 15.60 -5.07
C VAL A 180 0.02 14.41 -5.55
N GLN A 181 0.16 13.25 -4.90
CA GLN A 181 -0.64 12.06 -5.23
C GLN A 181 -2.13 12.32 -5.06
N VAL A 182 -2.59 13.02 -4.01
CA VAL A 182 -4.01 13.43 -3.85
C VAL A 182 -4.48 14.25 -5.05
N LEU A 183 -3.67 15.20 -5.51
CA LEU A 183 -3.99 16.02 -6.69
C LEU A 183 -4.09 15.17 -7.95
N LEU A 184 -3.12 14.29 -8.21
CA LEU A 184 -3.11 13.39 -9.36
C LEU A 184 -4.31 12.44 -9.37
N ILE A 185 -4.66 11.88 -8.21
CA ILE A 185 -5.85 11.06 -8.02
C ILE A 185 -7.10 11.85 -8.40
N SER A 186 -7.26 13.05 -7.85
CA SER A 186 -8.41 13.90 -8.09
C SER A 186 -8.56 14.29 -9.58
N PHE A 187 -7.44 14.62 -10.22
CA PHE A 187 -7.40 14.91 -11.65
C PHE A 187 -7.78 13.68 -12.49
N TYR A 188 -7.20 12.52 -12.20
CA TYR A 188 -7.42 11.30 -12.98
C TYR A 188 -8.87 10.80 -12.87
N VAL A 189 -9.43 10.79 -11.65
CA VAL A 189 -10.82 10.39 -11.41
C VAL A 189 -11.80 11.31 -12.14
N ASN A 190 -11.56 12.63 -12.09
CA ASN A 190 -12.40 13.59 -12.81
C ASN A 190 -12.29 13.42 -14.33
N LYS A 191 -11.06 13.29 -14.87
CA LYS A 191 -10.82 13.15 -16.31
C LYS A 191 -11.47 11.89 -16.90
N HIS A 192 -11.47 10.78 -16.16
CA HIS A 192 -12.01 9.50 -16.64
C HIS A 192 -13.41 9.20 -16.11
N SER A 193 -14.05 10.15 -15.39
CA SER A 193 -15.39 10.01 -14.81
C SER A 193 -15.56 8.71 -14.01
N ILE A 194 -14.51 8.31 -13.27
CA ILE A 194 -14.53 7.06 -12.49
C ILE A 194 -15.47 7.23 -11.30
N THR A 195 -16.48 6.37 -11.20
CA THR A 195 -17.34 6.31 -10.01
C THR A 195 -16.57 5.66 -8.87
N MET A 196 -16.13 6.47 -7.92
CA MET A 196 -15.31 6.05 -6.80
C MET A 196 -16.00 6.41 -5.48
N PRO A 197 -16.05 5.50 -4.48
CA PRO A 197 -16.44 5.88 -3.14
C PRO A 197 -15.46 6.91 -2.56
N SER A 198 -15.96 7.87 -1.81
CA SER A 198 -15.15 8.99 -1.30
C SER A 198 -14.21 8.62 -0.16
N TRP A 199 -14.44 7.48 0.51
CA TRP A 199 -13.73 7.13 1.74
C TRP A 199 -12.20 6.93 1.58
N PRO A 200 -11.66 6.34 0.46
CA PRO A 200 -10.22 6.13 0.38
C PRO A 200 -9.44 7.44 0.28
N LEU A 201 -9.97 8.38 -0.52
CA LEU A 201 -9.36 9.69 -0.63
C LEU A 201 -9.49 10.50 0.67
N LYS A 202 -10.64 10.40 1.36
CA LYS A 202 -10.79 10.99 2.70
C LYS A 202 -9.81 10.40 3.70
N ALA A 203 -9.59 9.09 3.69
CA ALA A 203 -8.62 8.43 4.56
C ALA A 203 -7.19 8.89 4.27
N LEU A 204 -6.81 9.00 2.99
CA LEU A 204 -5.50 9.51 2.60
C LEU A 204 -5.30 10.97 3.05
N VAL A 205 -6.28 11.83 2.81
CA VAL A 205 -6.25 13.24 3.25
C VAL A 205 -6.20 13.33 4.78
N ALA A 206 -7.00 12.54 5.50
CA ALA A 206 -6.97 12.51 6.96
C ALA A 206 -5.60 12.06 7.50
N GLY A 207 -5.00 11.03 6.90
CA GLY A 207 -3.64 10.59 7.24
C GLY A 207 -2.60 11.68 7.00
N LEU A 208 -2.71 12.42 5.89
CA LEU A 208 -1.84 13.56 5.59
C LEU A 208 -2.01 14.71 6.58
N LEU A 209 -3.25 15.05 6.95
CA LEU A 209 -3.52 16.08 7.95
C LEU A 209 -2.99 15.67 9.33
N ALA A 210 -3.20 14.42 9.75
CA ALA A 210 -2.62 13.90 10.96
C ALA A 210 -1.08 13.99 10.93
N ARG A 211 -0.46 13.62 9.80
CA ARG A 211 0.98 13.72 9.62
C ARG A 211 1.46 15.18 9.69
N LEU A 212 0.80 16.12 9.02
CA LEU A 212 1.14 17.54 9.06
C LEU A 212 1.00 18.16 10.46
N SER A 213 0.03 17.68 11.25
CA SER A 213 -0.22 18.18 12.61
C SER A 213 0.70 17.55 13.67
N VAL A 214 1.01 16.26 13.54
CA VAL A 214 1.66 15.46 14.60
C VAL A 214 3.12 15.15 14.30
N ALA A 215 3.49 14.92 13.05
CA ALA A 215 4.85 14.53 12.68
C ALA A 215 5.92 15.58 13.04
N PRO A 216 5.66 16.91 12.97
CA PRO A 216 6.63 17.91 13.42
C PRO A 216 7.07 17.76 14.88
N TRP A 217 6.23 17.11 15.70
CA TRP A 217 6.47 16.91 17.15
C TRP A 217 7.06 15.53 17.47
N LEU A 218 6.83 14.53 16.62
CA LEU A 218 7.20 13.13 16.87
C LEU A 218 8.42 12.67 16.05
N VAL A 219 8.68 13.27 14.92
CA VAL A 219 9.75 12.90 14.00
C VAL A 219 10.66 14.11 13.84
N ASP A 220 11.98 13.94 13.86
CA ASP A 220 12.96 14.99 13.64
C ASP A 220 12.82 15.61 12.24
N TYR A 221 11.77 16.45 12.08
CA TYR A 221 11.63 17.36 10.95
C TYR A 221 12.63 18.52 11.02
N ASN A 222 13.32 18.67 12.17
CA ASN A 222 14.16 19.82 12.48
C ASN A 222 15.43 19.93 11.60
N ASP A 223 15.90 18.80 11.04
CA ASP A 223 17.12 18.78 10.22
C ASP A 223 16.87 18.95 8.71
N THR A 224 15.60 19.00 8.28
CA THR A 224 15.29 19.08 6.86
C THR A 224 15.10 20.51 6.38
N ASN A 225 16.19 21.23 6.14
CA ASN A 225 16.15 22.42 5.29
C ASN A 225 15.92 21.98 3.84
N LEU A 226 14.71 22.18 3.35
CA LEU A 226 14.38 21.99 1.93
C LEU A 226 14.93 23.20 1.15
N PHE A 227 15.92 22.99 0.28
CA PHE A 227 16.55 24.08 -0.49
C PHE A 227 17.10 25.24 0.36
N GLY A 228 17.58 24.98 1.59
CA GLY A 228 18.10 26.01 2.49
C GLY A 228 17.05 26.84 3.23
N VAL A 229 15.78 26.50 3.09
CA VAL A 229 14.65 27.15 3.78
C VAL A 229 14.02 26.16 4.75
N HIS A 230 13.51 26.66 5.88
CA HIS A 230 12.82 25.83 6.85
C HIS A 230 11.65 25.11 6.16
N TRP A 231 11.54 23.80 6.34
CA TRP A 231 10.60 22.93 5.64
C TRP A 231 9.14 23.42 5.72
N SER A 232 8.70 24.00 6.85
CA SER A 232 7.32 24.46 7.06
C SER A 232 6.91 25.55 6.08
N LEU A 233 7.86 26.46 5.72
CA LEU A 233 7.61 27.55 4.77
C LEU A 233 7.33 27.04 3.35
N ILE A 234 7.67 25.82 3.04
CA ILE A 234 7.41 25.21 1.73
C ILE A 234 6.24 24.23 1.83
N VAL A 235 6.27 23.30 2.82
CA VAL A 235 5.33 22.19 2.89
C VAL A 235 3.89 22.65 3.13
N TYR A 236 3.66 23.54 4.08
CA TYR A 236 2.29 24.00 4.36
C TYR A 236 1.66 24.79 3.20
N PRO A 237 2.30 25.82 2.64
CA PRO A 237 1.71 26.56 1.53
C PRO A 237 1.54 25.70 0.27
N VAL A 238 2.53 24.86 -0.07
CA VAL A 238 2.43 23.99 -1.24
C VAL A 238 1.32 22.95 -1.04
N SER A 239 1.22 22.34 0.13
CA SER A 239 0.13 21.39 0.43
C SER A 239 -1.24 22.08 0.39
N ALA A 240 -1.36 23.29 0.93
CA ALA A 240 -2.59 24.07 0.84
C ALA A 240 -3.00 24.34 -0.61
N CYS A 241 -2.06 24.76 -1.45
CA CYS A 241 -2.30 24.97 -2.88
C CYS A 241 -2.74 23.67 -3.58
N LEU A 242 -2.06 22.56 -3.32
CA LEU A 242 -2.36 21.27 -3.92
C LEU A 242 -3.76 20.75 -3.50
N PHE A 243 -4.14 20.87 -2.23
CA PHE A 243 -5.49 20.51 -1.77
C PHE A 243 -6.56 21.42 -2.37
N TYR A 244 -6.30 22.72 -2.47
CA TYR A 244 -7.21 23.65 -3.12
C TYR A 244 -7.43 23.28 -4.59
N TRP A 245 -6.37 23.00 -5.35
CA TRP A 245 -6.49 22.56 -6.74
C TRP A 245 -7.20 21.21 -6.85
N ALA A 246 -6.90 20.27 -5.96
CA ALA A 246 -7.58 18.97 -5.91
C ALA A 246 -9.09 19.15 -5.69
N ALA A 247 -9.51 20.08 -4.80
CA ALA A 247 -10.92 20.37 -4.53
C ALA A 247 -11.68 20.84 -5.78
N ARG A 248 -11.01 21.53 -6.72
CA ARG A 248 -11.62 22.01 -7.97
C ARG A 248 -12.02 20.91 -8.94
N PHE A 249 -11.40 19.73 -8.84
CA PHE A 249 -11.76 18.58 -9.67
C PHE A 249 -12.99 17.83 -9.16
N TRP A 250 -13.45 18.09 -7.93
CA TRP A 250 -14.58 17.39 -7.34
C TRP A 250 -15.85 18.24 -7.40
N HIS A 251 -16.84 17.76 -8.18
CA HIS A 251 -18.18 18.34 -8.21
C HIS A 251 -19.06 17.84 -7.05
N GLN A 252 -18.70 16.71 -6.44
CA GLN A 252 -19.41 16.15 -5.29
C GLN A 252 -19.08 16.93 -4.02
N GLN A 253 -20.08 17.54 -3.43
CA GLN A 253 -19.94 18.42 -2.26
C GLN A 253 -19.18 17.79 -1.07
N PRO A 254 -19.44 16.53 -0.65
CA PRO A 254 -18.80 16.01 0.56
C PRO A 254 -17.28 15.90 0.48
N LEU A 255 -16.72 15.60 -0.70
CA LEU A 255 -15.28 15.47 -0.87
C LEU A 255 -14.60 16.80 -1.11
N ARG A 256 -15.27 17.67 -1.86
CA ARG A 256 -14.82 19.04 -2.05
C ARG A 256 -14.66 19.79 -0.73
N VAL A 257 -15.66 19.72 0.15
CA VAL A 257 -15.62 20.32 1.50
C VAL A 257 -14.46 19.77 2.33
N TRP A 258 -14.18 18.45 2.24
CA TRP A 258 -13.03 17.84 2.91
C TRP A 258 -11.69 18.42 2.44
N LEU A 259 -11.51 18.59 1.14
CA LEU A 259 -10.28 19.14 0.55
C LEU A 259 -10.13 20.64 0.81
N GLU A 260 -11.23 21.39 0.79
CA GLU A 260 -11.25 22.81 1.20
C GLU A 260 -10.92 22.95 2.70
N GLY A 261 -11.45 22.07 3.56
CA GLY A 261 -11.10 21.98 4.97
C GLY A 261 -9.63 21.65 5.19
N ALA A 262 -9.06 20.72 4.39
CA ALA A 262 -7.64 20.42 4.42
C ALA A 262 -6.77 21.62 4.02
N THR A 263 -7.20 22.39 3.04
CA THR A 263 -6.54 23.65 2.64
C THR A 263 -6.50 24.63 3.81
N LEU A 264 -7.64 24.88 4.45
CA LEU A 264 -7.73 25.78 5.61
C LEU A 264 -6.88 25.28 6.78
N HIS A 265 -6.85 23.97 7.02
CA HIS A 265 -6.01 23.37 8.06
C HIS A 265 -4.52 23.63 7.81
N CYS A 266 -4.05 23.44 6.58
CA CYS A 266 -2.66 23.74 6.22
C CYS A 266 -2.33 25.24 6.39
N ILE A 267 -3.25 26.15 6.06
CA ILE A 267 -3.09 27.59 6.26
C ILE A 267 -3.03 27.93 7.75
N ALA A 268 -3.83 27.26 8.59
CA ALA A 268 -3.85 27.51 10.03
C ALA A 268 -2.59 26.97 10.74
N LEU A 269 -1.92 25.96 10.18
CA LEU A 269 -0.65 25.43 10.70
C LEU A 269 0.57 26.23 10.23
N PHE A 270 0.44 27.01 9.14
CA PHE A 270 1.49 27.90 8.61
C PHE A 270 1.62 29.16 9.44
#